data_b4bd128c11f80e86114ac335425ed647
#
_entry.id   b4bd128c11f80e86114ac335425ed647
#
_cell.length_a   1.000
_cell.length_b   1.000
_cell.length_c   1.000
_cell.angle_alpha   90.00
_cell.angle_beta   90.00
_cell.angle_gamma   90.00
#
_symmetry.space_group_name_H-M   'P 1'
#
loop_
_entity.id
_entity.type
_entity.pdbx_description
1 polymer ?
#
loop_
_entity_poly.entity_id
_entity_poly.type
_entity_poly.pdbx_seq_one_letter_code
_entity_poly.pdbx_strand_id
1 'polypeptide(L)'
;MQSICSTRLQSKASVAVRSAVTRRTVALARPAQRRTLTKTAVAFDPQELQNLPKEVLLGGAAALAGLVGLIGYAAANNPAADMAGGEAAAAESAQAAAPAPLPRVNAVLVFGASGKLGRKVVERLVRSGRTVIAAVRSADKAAEVFEAAGLKEGYQQPSGNGSGSGGILITAAGVDVTNPATLSAELFEGVTQVVSALGPVAGRLPDGSFGYIDGMSPERVETQGMANIVAALAKHAPGIASAGSGISSSSILPMASAEDLAAWERLDDVIMGGNSSSALEAAADGSGAVWKGDLVVEGGGFCGARTKALDMDLSGYDGLQLRVKGDGQIFKFNIKTDQDATPESTYQATFDTSPEGDWTTVRLPWSSFVPVKQAQSDPNRGPLDPARISKLGLVLSRFEFNKAPNPSYRPGKFQLAIDGSGISAYKAPRPAVVAISSAGVERNAIIGDDAAARKADIPIIQLNPGGVLNWKYEAECVLRASGLPYTVIRCTGLDDKGIEGPALLEADQGDTLIGVISRDEAADTVLAALARPEAANKTLELRRGEGAEAKGKSMNEARFNRLFLKLALDRNRWRVGLQPFPRAVPPPPPPSEERTKEILADPRVQAVKERESKAKEAEGVKEKELAKANA
;
A
#
# COMPACT_ATOMS: atom_id res chain seq x y z
N MET A 1 -21.71 15.01 -19.01
CA MET A 1 -20.68 16.06 -18.91
C MET A 1 -19.40 15.50 -18.28
N GLN A 2 -18.71 14.59 -18.97
CA GLN A 2 -17.53 13.85 -18.45
C GLN A 2 -16.24 14.16 -19.24
N SER A 3 -16.20 15.28 -19.99
CA SER A 3 -15.23 15.40 -21.08
C SER A 3 -14.20 16.53 -21.02
N ILE A 4 -14.08 17.32 -19.98
CA ILE A 4 -13.21 18.54 -20.05
C ILE A 4 -11.98 18.52 -19.13
N CYS A 5 -11.99 17.77 -18.04
CA CYS A 5 -10.79 17.67 -17.18
C CYS A 5 -9.72 16.70 -17.70
N SER A 6 -10.13 15.74 -18.52
CA SER A 6 -9.27 14.74 -19.17
C SER A 6 -8.40 15.32 -20.29
N THR A 7 -8.83 16.38 -20.96
CA THR A 7 -8.28 16.78 -22.27
C THR A 7 -6.99 17.62 -22.19
N ARG A 8 -6.73 18.37 -21.11
CA ARG A 8 -5.53 19.22 -21.05
C ARG A 8 -4.30 18.53 -20.45
N LEU A 9 -4.48 17.60 -19.53
CA LEU A 9 -3.36 16.79 -18.98
C LEU A 9 -3.09 15.55 -19.84
N GLN A 10 -4.12 14.95 -20.44
CA GLN A 10 -3.95 13.87 -21.41
C GLN A 10 -3.23 14.31 -22.70
N SER A 11 -3.34 15.58 -23.12
CA SER A 11 -2.62 16.06 -24.30
C SER A 11 -1.10 16.14 -24.11
N LYS A 12 -0.61 16.39 -22.89
CA LYS A 12 0.85 16.43 -22.62
C LYS A 12 1.43 15.05 -22.28
N ALA A 13 0.68 14.19 -21.61
CA ALA A 13 1.13 12.84 -21.29
C ALA A 13 0.95 11.85 -22.45
N SER A 14 -0.13 11.98 -23.26
CA SER A 14 -0.37 11.09 -24.39
C SER A 14 0.55 11.34 -25.59
N VAL A 15 1.09 12.55 -25.76
CA VAL A 15 2.10 12.83 -26.78
C VAL A 15 3.43 12.15 -26.46
N ALA A 16 3.81 12.07 -25.19
CA ALA A 16 5.03 11.36 -24.78
C ALA A 16 4.92 9.83 -24.93
N VAL A 17 3.75 9.25 -24.66
CA VAL A 17 3.54 7.79 -24.74
C VAL A 17 3.31 7.31 -26.18
N ARG A 18 2.67 8.11 -27.06
CA ARG A 18 2.46 7.71 -28.46
C ARG A 18 3.69 7.80 -29.35
N SER A 19 4.69 8.61 -28.99
CA SER A 19 5.96 8.69 -29.70
C SER A 19 6.87 7.47 -29.49
N ALA A 20 6.69 6.71 -28.42
CA ALA A 20 7.52 5.55 -28.09
C ALA A 20 7.02 4.21 -28.68
N VAL A 21 5.76 4.13 -29.14
CA VAL A 21 5.16 2.87 -29.60
C VAL A 21 5.24 2.65 -31.12
N THR A 22 5.59 3.66 -31.92
CA THR A 22 5.46 3.57 -33.39
C THR A 22 6.77 3.26 -34.14
N ARG A 23 7.86 2.90 -33.48
CA ARG A 23 9.09 2.48 -34.20
C ARG A 23 9.78 1.30 -33.53
N ARG A 24 9.30 0.07 -33.79
CA ARG A 24 10.13 -1.14 -33.86
C ARG A 24 9.31 -2.35 -34.31
N THR A 25 9.16 -2.47 -35.62
CA THR A 25 9.05 -3.77 -36.29
C THR A 25 10.02 -3.75 -37.46
N VAL A 26 10.72 -4.87 -37.63
CA VAL A 26 11.65 -5.28 -38.69
C VAL A 26 13.12 -5.20 -38.29
N ALA A 27 13.69 -6.35 -37.93
CA ALA A 27 14.66 -7.13 -38.67
C ALA A 27 15.39 -8.11 -37.76
N LEU A 28 15.17 -9.39 -38.01
CA LEU A 28 16.02 -10.52 -37.63
C LEU A 28 17.27 -10.53 -38.51
N ALA A 29 18.49 -10.55 -37.95
CA ALA A 29 19.67 -11.14 -38.56
C ALA A 29 20.80 -11.38 -37.55
N ARG A 30 21.28 -12.52 -37.58
CA ARG A 30 22.39 -13.38 -37.14
C ARG A 30 23.66 -12.76 -36.48
N PRO A 31 24.44 -13.61 -35.75
CA PRO A 31 25.46 -13.19 -34.78
C PRO A 31 26.85 -13.03 -35.41
N ALA A 32 27.63 -12.07 -34.91
CA ALA A 32 29.08 -11.99 -35.20
C ALA A 32 29.90 -11.33 -34.08
N GLN A 33 30.81 -12.13 -33.57
CA GLN A 33 32.17 -11.83 -33.11
C GLN A 33 32.41 -10.81 -31.97
N ARG A 34 32.96 -11.37 -30.90
CA ARG A 34 33.70 -10.67 -29.84
C ARG A 34 34.76 -9.74 -30.43
N ARG A 35 34.74 -8.46 -30.08
CA ARG A 35 35.88 -7.55 -30.19
C ARG A 35 36.26 -7.07 -28.79
N THR A 36 37.49 -7.36 -28.44
CA THR A 36 38.25 -6.84 -27.30
C THR A 36 38.35 -5.31 -27.42
N LEU A 37 37.87 -4.58 -26.44
CA LEU A 37 38.05 -3.14 -26.29
C LEU A 37 39.36 -2.88 -25.55
N THR A 38 40.34 -2.40 -26.26
CA THR A 38 41.59 -1.78 -25.74
C THR A 38 41.24 -0.45 -25.06
N LYS A 39 41.62 -0.28 -23.82
CA LYS A 39 41.53 0.98 -23.07
C LYS A 39 42.53 1.98 -23.68
N THR A 40 42.04 3.05 -24.31
CA THR A 40 42.85 4.23 -24.64
C THR A 40 42.69 5.23 -23.50
N ALA A 41 43.75 5.48 -22.78
CA ALA A 41 43.84 6.56 -21.81
C ALA A 41 44.01 7.87 -22.56
N VAL A 42 43.12 8.82 -22.41
CA VAL A 42 43.25 10.19 -22.91
C VAL A 42 43.97 10.98 -21.81
N ALA A 43 45.20 11.44 -22.13
CA ALA A 43 45.96 12.36 -21.27
C ALA A 43 45.43 13.78 -21.50
N PHE A 44 45.02 14.45 -20.41
CA PHE A 44 44.62 15.87 -20.46
C PHE A 44 45.83 16.77 -20.22
N ASP A 45 45.95 17.82 -21.01
CA ASP A 45 46.98 18.84 -20.88
C ASP A 45 46.56 19.86 -19.80
N PRO A 46 47.40 20.09 -18.77
CA PRO A 46 47.11 21.04 -17.68
C PRO A 46 47.01 22.51 -18.13
N GLN A 47 47.43 22.88 -19.32
CA GLN A 47 47.39 24.27 -19.81
C GLN A 47 46.03 24.67 -20.42
N GLU A 48 45.15 23.73 -20.77
CA GLU A 48 43.81 24.05 -21.27
C GLU A 48 42.84 24.50 -20.17
N LEU A 49 43.14 24.25 -18.87
CA LEU A 49 42.33 24.68 -17.75
C LEU A 49 42.43 26.17 -17.39
N GLN A 50 43.41 26.88 -17.92
CA GLN A 50 43.60 28.31 -17.61
C GLN A 50 42.77 29.27 -18.47
N ASN A 51 42.08 28.78 -19.50
CA ASN A 51 41.33 29.61 -20.46
C ASN A 51 39.79 29.48 -20.34
N LEU A 52 39.26 28.93 -19.25
CA LEU A 52 37.80 28.83 -19.05
C LEU A 52 37.24 30.12 -18.39
N PRO A 53 36.06 30.59 -18.82
CA PRO A 53 35.40 31.75 -18.22
C PRO A 53 35.12 31.55 -16.74
N LYS A 54 35.25 32.61 -15.96
CA LYS A 54 35.12 32.59 -14.46
C LYS A 54 33.77 32.08 -13.96
N GLU A 55 32.73 32.09 -14.78
CA GLU A 55 31.38 31.61 -14.42
C GLU A 55 31.28 30.07 -14.43
N VAL A 56 32.22 29.36 -15.07
CA VAL A 56 32.29 27.88 -15.04
C VAL A 56 33.06 27.37 -13.83
N LEU A 57 33.87 28.20 -13.20
CA LEU A 57 34.70 27.85 -12.05
C LEU A 57 33.91 27.83 -10.70
N LEU A 58 32.80 28.53 -10.60
CA LEU A 58 32.00 28.61 -9.36
C LEU A 58 30.97 27.47 -9.21
N GLY A 59 30.65 26.74 -10.28
CA GLY A 59 29.76 25.57 -10.22
C GLY A 59 30.48 24.23 -10.03
N GLY A 60 31.80 24.20 -10.23
CA GLY A 60 32.61 22.96 -10.23
C GLY A 60 33.45 22.70 -8.98
N ALA A 61 33.49 23.62 -8.01
CA ALA A 61 34.41 23.56 -6.89
C ALA A 61 34.15 22.37 -5.93
N ALA A 62 32.92 21.88 -5.85
CA ALA A 62 32.58 20.74 -4.99
C ALA A 62 32.97 19.38 -5.61
N ALA A 63 33.03 19.29 -6.95
CA ALA A 63 33.40 18.05 -7.63
C ALA A 63 34.92 17.83 -7.71
N LEU A 64 35.71 18.92 -7.68
CA LEU A 64 37.17 18.87 -7.74
C LEU A 64 37.83 18.59 -6.38
N ALA A 65 37.20 18.95 -5.27
CA ALA A 65 37.72 18.69 -3.93
C ALA A 65 37.77 17.18 -3.59
N GLY A 66 36.83 16.39 -4.12
CA GLY A 66 36.82 14.94 -3.97
C GLY A 66 37.92 14.22 -4.77
N LEU A 67 38.29 14.77 -5.92
CA LEU A 67 39.30 14.15 -6.80
C LEU A 67 40.75 14.46 -6.35
N VAL A 68 40.98 15.64 -5.77
CA VAL A 68 42.30 16.05 -5.27
C VAL A 68 42.62 15.32 -3.96
N GLY A 69 41.64 14.98 -3.12
CA GLY A 69 41.83 14.17 -1.90
C GLY A 69 42.30 12.74 -2.20
N LEU A 70 41.86 12.17 -3.32
CA LEU A 70 42.24 10.80 -3.70
C LEU A 70 43.63 10.71 -4.31
N ILE A 71 44.13 11.76 -4.93
CA ILE A 71 45.47 11.82 -5.54
C ILE A 71 46.56 12.17 -4.48
N GLY A 72 46.21 12.96 -3.45
CA GLY A 72 47.10 13.28 -2.32
C GLY A 72 47.44 12.10 -1.42
N TYR A 73 46.52 11.14 -1.30
CA TYR A 73 46.74 9.95 -0.47
C TYR A 73 47.68 8.90 -1.11
N ALA A 74 47.76 8.89 -2.44
CA ALA A 74 48.62 7.96 -3.18
C ALA A 74 50.11 8.41 -3.28
N ALA A 75 50.42 9.70 -3.04
CA ALA A 75 51.75 10.24 -3.19
C ALA A 75 52.59 10.33 -1.92
N ALA A 76 52.00 10.10 -0.75
CA ALA A 76 52.66 10.27 0.54
C ALA A 76 53.30 8.99 1.14
N ASN A 77 53.15 7.83 0.51
CA ASN A 77 53.69 6.57 1.03
C ASN A 77 54.54 5.81 0.00
N ASN A 78 55.67 6.37 -0.40
CA ASN A 78 56.70 5.60 -1.10
C ASN A 78 58.11 5.99 -0.59
N PRO A 79 58.71 5.25 0.37
CA PRO A 79 60.14 5.34 0.62
C PRO A 79 60.85 4.31 -0.25
N ALA A 80 61.80 4.81 -1.06
CA ALA A 80 62.70 4.00 -1.83
C ALA A 80 63.81 3.37 -0.99
N ALA A 81 64.07 2.13 -1.28
CA ALA A 81 65.33 1.38 -1.28
C ALA A 81 66.22 1.38 -0.05
N ASP A 82 66.41 0.18 0.55
CA ASP A 82 67.76 -0.41 0.54
C ASP A 82 67.71 -1.95 0.66
N MET A 83 68.63 -2.59 0.00
CA MET A 83 68.78 -4.03 -0.18
C MET A 83 69.40 -4.72 1.03
N ALA A 84 68.85 -5.83 1.46
CA ALA A 84 69.60 -7.05 1.85
C ALA A 84 68.69 -8.17 2.33
N GLY A 85 68.89 -9.30 1.76
CA GLY A 85 68.56 -10.68 1.93
C GLY A 85 67.78 -11.18 3.15
N GLY A 86 66.77 -12.06 2.87
CA GLY A 86 66.16 -12.92 3.87
C GLY A 86 64.86 -13.50 3.35
N GLU A 87 64.82 -14.80 3.09
CA GLU A 87 63.60 -15.57 2.81
C GLU A 87 62.58 -15.35 3.90
N ALA A 88 61.37 -14.91 3.51
CA ALA A 88 60.18 -15.01 4.35
C ALA A 88 58.94 -15.06 3.49
N ALA A 89 58.07 -15.99 3.84
CA ALA A 89 56.85 -16.42 3.23
C ALA A 89 55.95 -15.30 2.65
N ALA A 90 55.43 -15.54 1.48
CA ALA A 90 54.38 -14.75 0.87
C ALA A 90 53.10 -14.75 1.75
N ALA A 91 52.85 -13.65 2.43
CA ALA A 91 51.52 -13.32 2.94
C ALA A 91 50.81 -12.54 1.82
N GLU A 92 49.95 -13.22 1.07
CA GLU A 92 48.99 -12.58 0.20
C GLU A 92 48.15 -11.58 1.02
N SER A 93 48.36 -10.29 0.80
CA SER A 93 47.45 -9.26 1.28
C SER A 93 46.14 -9.41 0.51
N ALA A 94 45.21 -10.17 1.09
CA ALA A 94 43.83 -10.18 0.61
C ALA A 94 43.28 -8.77 0.74
N GLN A 95 43.24 -8.07 -0.38
CA GLN A 95 42.49 -6.85 -0.54
C GLN A 95 41.04 -7.24 -0.25
N ALA A 96 40.47 -6.76 0.86
CA ALA A 96 39.08 -7.03 1.20
C ALA A 96 38.22 -6.57 0.03
N ALA A 97 37.61 -7.52 -0.67
CA ALA A 97 36.67 -7.25 -1.72
C ALA A 97 35.57 -6.35 -1.16
N ALA A 98 35.21 -5.30 -1.89
CA ALA A 98 34.08 -4.47 -1.50
C ALA A 98 32.87 -5.36 -1.20
N PRO A 99 32.13 -5.12 -0.12
CA PRO A 99 31.00 -5.96 0.25
C PRO A 99 30.03 -6.02 -0.94
N ALA A 100 29.53 -7.23 -1.23
CA ALA A 100 28.59 -7.44 -2.31
C ALA A 100 27.36 -6.54 -2.11
N PRO A 101 26.79 -5.94 -3.17
CA PRO A 101 25.63 -5.09 -3.06
C PRO A 101 24.47 -5.87 -2.43
N LEU A 102 23.73 -5.21 -1.53
CA LEU A 102 22.57 -5.80 -0.87
C LEU A 102 21.47 -6.16 -1.88
N PRO A 103 20.82 -7.32 -1.75
CA PRO A 103 19.81 -7.76 -2.70
C PRO A 103 18.57 -6.86 -2.62
N ARG A 104 18.15 -6.35 -3.77
CA ARG A 104 16.97 -5.48 -3.95
C ARG A 104 15.78 -6.28 -4.50
N VAL A 105 15.40 -7.36 -3.83
CA VAL A 105 14.30 -8.23 -4.30
C VAL A 105 13.03 -7.90 -3.54
N ASN A 106 11.92 -7.66 -4.27
CA ASN A 106 10.61 -7.31 -3.70
C ASN A 106 10.68 -6.10 -2.74
N ALA A 107 11.52 -5.13 -3.08
CA ALA A 107 11.78 -3.99 -2.22
C ALA A 107 10.59 -3.02 -2.15
N VAL A 108 10.43 -2.40 -0.99
CA VAL A 108 9.54 -1.25 -0.78
C VAL A 108 10.38 0.01 -0.76
N LEU A 109 10.14 0.91 -1.72
CA LEU A 109 10.78 2.22 -1.76
C LEU A 109 9.94 3.22 -0.94
N VAL A 110 10.58 3.85 0.06
CA VAL A 110 9.90 4.81 0.95
C VAL A 110 10.45 6.20 0.72
N PHE A 111 9.64 7.09 0.16
CA PHE A 111 9.91 8.53 0.10
C PHE A 111 9.52 9.21 1.40
N GLY A 112 10.32 10.18 1.86
CA GLY A 112 10.14 10.81 3.16
C GLY A 112 10.55 9.89 4.33
N ALA A 113 11.42 8.94 4.07
CA ALA A 113 11.82 7.86 5.00
C ALA A 113 12.40 8.36 6.34
N SER A 114 13.13 9.48 6.36
CA SER A 114 13.67 10.09 7.58
C SER A 114 12.68 10.99 8.32
N GLY A 115 11.46 11.19 7.78
CA GLY A 115 10.40 11.97 8.42
C GLY A 115 9.77 11.25 9.63
N LYS A 116 9.01 11.99 10.45
CA LYS A 116 8.39 11.46 11.69
C LYS A 116 7.52 10.21 11.45
N LEU A 117 6.74 10.16 10.37
CA LEU A 117 5.93 8.99 10.00
C LEU A 117 6.74 8.02 9.14
N GLY A 118 7.50 8.50 8.15
CA GLY A 118 8.25 7.65 7.24
C GLY A 118 9.23 6.73 7.95
N ARG A 119 9.96 7.22 8.99
CA ARG A 119 10.88 6.38 9.79
C ARG A 119 10.15 5.22 10.49
N LYS A 120 8.92 5.44 10.96
CA LYS A 120 8.12 4.38 11.59
C LYS A 120 7.63 3.35 10.57
N VAL A 121 7.32 3.78 9.34
CA VAL A 121 7.03 2.88 8.23
C VAL A 121 8.25 2.04 7.89
N VAL A 122 9.43 2.66 7.73
CA VAL A 122 10.70 1.95 7.48
C VAL A 122 10.97 0.92 8.58
N GLU A 123 10.91 1.34 9.85
CA GLU A 123 11.14 0.46 11.00
C GLU A 123 10.24 -0.78 10.95
N ARG A 124 8.95 -0.61 10.73
CA ARG A 124 7.99 -1.71 10.69
C ARG A 124 8.19 -2.64 9.51
N LEU A 125 8.44 -2.08 8.32
CA LEU A 125 8.70 -2.87 7.12
C LEU A 125 9.95 -3.73 7.30
N VAL A 126 11.04 -3.15 7.79
CA VAL A 126 12.28 -3.88 8.03
C VAL A 126 12.07 -4.97 9.09
N ARG A 127 11.43 -4.65 10.22
CA ARG A 127 11.12 -5.63 11.27
C ARG A 127 10.15 -6.73 10.83
N SER A 128 9.34 -6.48 9.80
CA SER A 128 8.48 -7.50 9.19
C SER A 128 9.19 -8.38 8.15
N GLY A 129 10.51 -8.24 8.00
CA GLY A 129 11.30 -9.04 7.07
C GLY A 129 11.36 -8.50 5.63
N ARG A 130 10.90 -7.27 5.38
CA ARG A 130 10.91 -6.68 4.03
C ARG A 130 12.27 -6.04 3.71
N THR A 131 12.62 -6.07 2.43
CA THR A 131 13.68 -5.21 1.89
C THR A 131 13.11 -3.80 1.71
N VAL A 132 13.77 -2.80 2.29
CA VAL A 132 13.34 -1.41 2.27
C VAL A 132 14.43 -0.54 1.67
N ILE A 133 14.08 0.26 0.67
CA ILE A 133 14.93 1.32 0.14
C ILE A 133 14.41 2.65 0.72
N ALA A 134 15.17 3.21 1.65
CA ALA A 134 14.85 4.46 2.31
C ALA A 134 15.38 5.64 1.47
N ALA A 135 14.51 6.31 0.72
CA ALA A 135 14.86 7.49 -0.07
C ALA A 135 14.98 8.72 0.84
N VAL A 136 16.18 9.29 0.94
CA VAL A 136 16.49 10.40 1.83
C VAL A 136 17.35 11.45 1.13
N ARG A 137 17.22 12.72 1.55
CA ARG A 137 18.06 13.82 1.02
C ARG A 137 19.46 13.82 1.64
N SER A 138 19.59 13.51 2.94
CA SER A 138 20.84 13.49 3.69
C SER A 138 21.09 12.12 4.28
N ALA A 139 22.28 11.56 4.04
CA ALA A 139 22.74 10.30 4.60
C ALA A 139 22.93 10.41 6.13
N ASP A 140 23.59 11.48 6.60
CA ASP A 140 23.90 11.66 8.02
C ASP A 140 22.64 11.73 8.88
N LYS A 141 21.65 12.55 8.44
CA LYS A 141 20.36 12.63 9.13
C LYS A 141 19.61 11.30 9.09
N ALA A 142 19.72 10.52 8.04
CA ALA A 142 19.09 9.21 7.93
C ALA A 142 19.76 8.22 8.90
N ALA A 143 21.07 8.20 8.97
CA ALA A 143 21.83 7.37 9.90
C ALA A 143 21.41 7.66 11.35
N GLU A 144 21.42 8.93 11.77
CA GLU A 144 20.97 9.35 13.10
C GLU A 144 19.55 8.86 13.43
N VAL A 145 18.61 9.08 12.50
CA VAL A 145 17.19 8.72 12.70
C VAL A 145 16.99 7.21 12.77
N PHE A 146 17.68 6.44 11.94
CA PHE A 146 17.53 4.98 11.91
C PHE A 146 18.28 4.31 13.08
N GLU A 147 19.46 4.80 13.46
CA GLU A 147 20.16 4.32 14.65
C GLU A 147 19.35 4.55 15.93
N ALA A 148 18.70 5.72 16.06
CA ALA A 148 17.80 6.01 17.18
C ALA A 148 16.59 5.05 17.22
N ALA A 149 16.20 4.46 16.08
CA ALA A 149 15.18 3.42 15.97
C ALA A 149 15.74 1.99 16.13
N GLY A 150 17.05 1.85 16.39
CA GLY A 150 17.73 0.56 16.49
C GLY A 150 17.91 -0.17 15.16
N LEU A 151 17.91 0.57 14.05
CA LEU A 151 18.12 0.05 12.69
C LEU A 151 19.52 0.43 12.19
N LYS A 152 20.14 -0.46 11.43
CA LYS A 152 21.42 -0.23 10.75
C LYS A 152 21.28 -0.54 9.27
N GLU A 153 22.13 0.04 8.44
CA GLU A 153 22.24 -0.32 7.03
C GLU A 153 22.51 -1.83 6.90
N GLY A 154 21.86 -2.50 5.96
CA GLY A 154 22.02 -3.91 5.70
C GLY A 154 20.99 -4.81 6.35
N TYR A 155 21.38 -6.06 6.58
CA TYR A 155 20.51 -7.07 7.20
C TYR A 155 20.24 -6.77 8.67
N GLN A 156 18.97 -6.88 9.04
CA GLN A 156 18.54 -6.77 10.43
C GLN A 156 18.32 -8.17 11.02
N GLN A 157 18.76 -8.36 12.26
CA GLN A 157 18.42 -9.58 12.99
C GLN A 157 16.93 -9.58 13.35
N PRO A 158 16.24 -10.73 13.29
CA PRO A 158 14.86 -10.83 13.77
C PRO A 158 14.80 -10.44 15.25
N SER A 159 13.84 -9.58 15.60
CA SER A 159 13.63 -9.22 17.01
C SER A 159 12.87 -10.34 17.72
N GLY A 160 13.52 -11.02 18.66
CA GLY A 160 12.90 -12.09 19.50
C GLY A 160 13.12 -13.50 18.95
N ASN A 161 12.62 -14.51 19.69
CA ASN A 161 12.77 -15.95 19.39
C ASN A 161 11.91 -16.43 18.20
N GLY A 162 11.54 -15.54 17.29
CA GLY A 162 10.74 -15.86 16.10
C GLY A 162 11.59 -16.35 14.94
N SER A 163 11.14 -17.38 14.24
CA SER A 163 11.73 -17.96 13.03
C SER A 163 11.64 -17.08 11.78
N GLY A 164 11.37 -15.77 11.92
CA GLY A 164 11.24 -14.84 10.79
C GLY A 164 12.62 -14.46 10.21
N SER A 165 12.72 -14.34 8.89
CA SER A 165 13.86 -13.73 8.21
C SER A 165 13.94 -12.25 8.57
N GLY A 166 15.12 -11.76 8.98
CA GLY A 166 15.35 -10.34 9.19
C GLY A 166 15.19 -9.56 7.88
N GLY A 167 14.71 -8.32 7.97
CA GLY A 167 14.58 -7.44 6.82
C GLY A 167 15.91 -6.81 6.40
N ILE A 168 15.90 -6.08 5.31
CA ILE A 168 17.07 -5.36 4.80
C ILE A 168 16.74 -3.87 4.74
N LEU A 169 17.60 -3.03 5.29
CA LEU A 169 17.55 -1.59 5.11
C LEU A 169 18.62 -1.15 4.11
N ILE A 170 18.21 -0.42 3.08
CA ILE A 170 19.09 0.20 2.08
C ILE A 170 18.80 1.70 2.09
N THR A 171 19.79 2.51 2.41
CA THR A 171 19.65 3.97 2.43
C THR A 171 20.06 4.55 1.07
N ALA A 172 19.10 5.10 0.34
CA ALA A 172 19.34 5.83 -0.89
C ALA A 172 19.42 7.34 -0.59
N ALA A 173 20.63 7.85 -0.44
CA ALA A 173 20.89 9.26 -0.15
C ALA A 173 20.90 10.14 -1.42
N GLY A 174 20.72 11.45 -1.23
CA GLY A 174 20.69 12.43 -2.33
C GLY A 174 19.40 12.41 -3.15
N VAL A 175 18.36 11.70 -2.69
CA VAL A 175 17.07 11.61 -3.38
C VAL A 175 16.20 12.80 -2.99
N ASP A 176 15.87 13.64 -3.96
CA ASP A 176 14.95 14.78 -3.84
C ASP A 176 13.80 14.63 -4.84
N VAL A 177 12.60 14.40 -4.36
CA VAL A 177 11.41 14.23 -5.21
C VAL A 177 11.08 15.46 -6.05
N THR A 178 11.57 16.65 -5.68
CA THR A 178 11.39 17.89 -6.46
C THR A 178 12.37 18.00 -7.62
N ASN A 179 13.40 17.14 -7.66
CA ASN A 179 14.38 17.06 -8.73
C ASN A 179 14.31 15.69 -9.43
N PRO A 180 13.67 15.60 -10.61
CA PRO A 180 13.50 14.32 -11.32
C PRO A 180 14.82 13.59 -11.63
N ALA A 181 15.95 14.32 -11.74
CA ALA A 181 17.24 13.71 -12.03
C ALA A 181 17.75 12.79 -10.92
N THR A 182 17.27 12.99 -9.67
CA THR A 182 17.63 12.13 -8.53
C THR A 182 16.80 10.84 -8.46
N LEU A 183 15.75 10.73 -9.26
CA LEU A 183 14.90 9.55 -9.36
C LEU A 183 15.43 8.62 -10.47
N SER A 184 16.64 8.11 -10.28
CA SER A 184 17.37 7.30 -11.25
C SER A 184 16.81 5.88 -11.40
N ALA A 185 17.17 5.18 -12.48
CA ALA A 185 16.80 3.79 -12.70
C ALA A 185 17.26 2.87 -11.57
N GLU A 186 18.46 3.12 -11.02
CA GLU A 186 19.01 2.36 -9.92
C GLU A 186 18.16 2.45 -8.65
N LEU A 187 17.53 3.62 -8.38
CA LEU A 187 16.63 3.79 -7.23
C LEU A 187 15.45 2.81 -7.28
N PHE A 188 14.97 2.48 -8.48
CA PHE A 188 13.80 1.63 -8.71
C PHE A 188 14.13 0.16 -8.98
N GLU A 189 15.41 -0.22 -8.97
CA GLU A 189 15.82 -1.60 -9.17
C GLU A 189 15.26 -2.51 -8.07
N GLY A 190 14.54 -3.57 -8.46
CA GLY A 190 13.94 -4.54 -7.55
C GLY A 190 12.75 -4.02 -6.73
N VAL A 191 12.33 -2.76 -6.95
CA VAL A 191 11.16 -2.17 -6.29
C VAL A 191 9.87 -2.78 -6.84
N THR A 192 8.98 -3.17 -5.94
CA THR A 192 7.64 -3.66 -6.28
C THR A 192 6.53 -2.80 -5.71
N GLN A 193 6.81 -2.01 -4.70
CA GLN A 193 5.86 -1.12 -4.05
C GLN A 193 6.53 0.17 -3.58
N VAL A 194 5.78 1.25 -3.52
CA VAL A 194 6.25 2.57 -3.10
C VAL A 194 5.38 3.10 -1.97
N VAL A 195 5.99 3.70 -0.97
CA VAL A 195 5.31 4.50 0.05
C VAL A 195 5.71 5.96 -0.11
N SER A 196 4.73 6.84 -0.24
CA SER A 196 4.93 8.29 -0.19
C SER A 196 4.47 8.81 1.17
N ALA A 197 5.43 9.06 2.06
CA ALA A 197 5.23 9.72 3.35
C ALA A 197 5.80 11.15 3.32
N LEU A 198 5.61 11.81 2.20
CA LEU A 198 6.08 13.16 1.95
C LEU A 198 5.31 14.18 2.77
N GLY A 199 5.96 15.30 3.06
CA GLY A 199 5.37 16.47 3.67
C GLY A 199 6.37 17.62 3.67
N PRO A 200 5.90 18.85 3.41
CA PRO A 200 6.76 20.01 3.48
C PRO A 200 7.19 20.25 4.93
N VAL A 201 8.42 20.70 5.11
CA VAL A 201 8.96 21.04 6.43
C VAL A 201 8.83 22.53 6.66
N ALA A 202 8.01 22.91 7.65
CA ALA A 202 7.88 24.30 8.08
C ALA A 202 8.79 24.58 9.29
N GLY A 203 9.31 25.80 9.36
CA GLY A 203 10.17 26.24 10.44
C GLY A 203 10.47 27.74 10.35
N ARG A 204 11.41 28.21 11.19
CA ARG A 204 11.88 29.60 11.12
C ARG A 204 12.82 29.77 9.93
N LEU A 205 12.55 30.76 9.11
CA LEU A 205 13.40 31.19 8.01
C LEU A 205 14.55 32.08 8.53
N PRO A 206 15.61 32.32 7.73
CA PRO A 206 16.73 33.17 8.13
C PRO A 206 16.36 34.60 8.52
N ASP A 207 15.25 35.12 7.97
CA ASP A 207 14.68 36.44 8.30
C ASP A 207 13.86 36.45 9.61
N GLY A 208 13.78 35.32 10.30
CA GLY A 208 13.01 35.16 11.54
C GLY A 208 11.53 34.85 11.33
N SER A 209 11.00 34.94 10.13
CA SER A 209 9.62 34.59 9.81
C SER A 209 9.41 33.07 9.88
N PHE A 210 8.14 32.63 9.92
CA PHE A 210 7.79 31.22 9.87
C PHE A 210 7.34 30.87 8.45
N GLY A 211 7.98 29.85 7.85
CA GLY A 211 7.70 29.45 6.48
C GLY A 211 8.21 28.05 6.17
N TYR A 212 8.24 27.69 4.89
CA TYR A 212 8.76 26.39 4.45
C TYR A 212 10.27 26.47 4.22
N ILE A 213 11.00 25.58 4.91
CA ILE A 213 12.46 25.55 4.90
C ILE A 213 12.97 25.06 3.55
N ASP A 214 14.11 25.57 3.11
CA ASP A 214 14.83 25.16 1.88
C ASP A 214 14.02 25.31 0.59
N GLY A 215 13.04 26.23 0.56
CA GLY A 215 12.17 26.43 -0.61
C GLY A 215 11.26 25.23 -0.90
N MET A 216 11.11 24.31 0.05
CA MET A 216 10.26 23.11 -0.05
C MET A 216 8.81 23.44 0.23
N SER A 217 8.18 24.22 -0.67
CA SER A 217 6.76 24.54 -0.59
C SER A 217 5.88 23.30 -0.71
N PRO A 218 4.63 23.34 -0.19
CA PRO A 218 3.68 22.23 -0.37
C PRO A 218 3.47 21.86 -1.83
N GLU A 219 3.38 22.82 -2.75
CA GLU A 219 3.25 22.58 -4.20
C GLU A 219 4.39 21.71 -4.72
N ARG A 220 5.64 22.08 -4.42
CA ARG A 220 6.82 21.37 -4.90
C ARG A 220 6.94 19.96 -4.33
N VAL A 221 6.71 19.83 -3.02
CA VAL A 221 6.92 18.53 -2.33
C VAL A 221 5.75 17.59 -2.57
N GLU A 222 4.51 18.07 -2.47
CA GLU A 222 3.33 17.22 -2.58
C GLU A 222 2.97 16.95 -4.05
N THR A 223 2.59 17.99 -4.80
CA THR A 223 2.06 17.82 -6.15
C THR A 223 3.17 17.48 -7.15
N GLN A 224 4.22 18.29 -7.23
CA GLN A 224 5.30 18.05 -8.17
C GLN A 224 6.10 16.80 -7.79
N GLY A 225 6.34 16.60 -6.49
CA GLY A 225 7.00 15.39 -5.99
C GLY A 225 6.23 14.12 -6.37
N MET A 226 4.91 14.09 -6.21
CA MET A 226 4.08 12.95 -6.63
C MET A 226 4.10 12.76 -8.15
N ALA A 227 4.02 13.84 -8.93
CA ALA A 227 4.09 13.76 -10.39
C ALA A 227 5.44 13.17 -10.85
N ASN A 228 6.55 13.59 -10.24
CA ASN A 228 7.88 13.07 -10.53
C ASN A 228 8.01 11.59 -10.16
N ILE A 229 7.47 11.16 -9.01
CA ILE A 229 7.44 9.75 -8.59
C ILE A 229 6.67 8.90 -9.60
N VAL A 230 5.47 9.33 -10.00
CA VAL A 230 4.63 8.62 -10.98
C VAL A 230 5.34 8.52 -12.33
N ALA A 231 5.96 9.60 -12.79
CA ALA A 231 6.72 9.60 -14.04
C ALA A 231 7.94 8.68 -13.98
N ALA A 232 8.67 8.67 -12.85
CA ALA A 232 9.81 7.79 -12.64
C ALA A 232 9.40 6.32 -12.58
N LEU A 233 8.29 5.99 -11.92
CA LEU A 233 7.72 4.64 -11.90
C LEU A 233 7.36 4.16 -13.31
N ALA A 234 6.69 4.99 -14.10
CA ALA A 234 6.35 4.66 -15.48
C ALA A 234 7.60 4.41 -16.35
N LYS A 235 8.68 5.13 -16.08
CA LYS A 235 9.94 5.07 -16.86
C LYS A 235 10.84 3.92 -16.42
N HIS A 236 11.03 3.74 -15.12
CA HIS A 236 12.08 2.88 -14.54
C HIS A 236 11.56 1.57 -13.96
N ALA A 237 10.25 1.49 -13.63
CA ALA A 237 9.62 0.31 -13.08
C ALA A 237 8.30 -0.04 -13.82
N PRO A 238 8.33 -0.22 -15.15
CA PRO A 238 7.10 -0.49 -15.94
C PRO A 238 6.38 -1.75 -15.51
N GLY A 239 7.07 -2.71 -14.87
CA GLY A 239 6.48 -3.90 -14.29
C GLY A 239 5.50 -3.61 -13.15
N ILE A 240 5.73 -2.55 -12.37
CA ILE A 240 4.78 -2.09 -11.33
C ILE A 240 3.51 -1.55 -11.98
N ALA A 241 3.64 -0.78 -13.06
CA ALA A 241 2.50 -0.23 -13.78
C ALA A 241 1.67 -1.33 -14.47
N SER A 242 2.31 -2.34 -15.03
CA SER A 242 1.63 -3.46 -15.70
C SER A 242 1.04 -4.48 -14.72
N ALA A 243 1.67 -4.73 -13.59
CA ALA A 243 1.14 -5.61 -12.54
C ALA A 243 -0.16 -5.11 -11.92
N GLY A 244 -0.46 -3.81 -12.09
CA GLY A 244 -1.67 -3.16 -11.59
C GLY A 244 -2.90 -3.25 -12.47
N SER A 245 -2.78 -3.73 -13.71
CA SER A 245 -3.82 -3.50 -14.73
C SER A 245 -5.00 -4.48 -14.69
N GLY A 246 -5.00 -5.52 -13.85
CA GLY A 246 -6.14 -6.44 -13.82
C GLY A 246 -6.10 -7.52 -12.76
N ILE A 247 -7.29 -8.05 -12.47
CA ILE A 247 -7.44 -9.29 -11.72
C ILE A 247 -7.16 -10.42 -12.70
N SER A 248 -6.14 -11.23 -12.41
CA SER A 248 -5.91 -12.49 -13.12
C SER A 248 -6.65 -13.62 -12.40
N SER A 249 -7.21 -14.54 -13.14
CA SER A 249 -7.85 -15.72 -12.57
C SER A 249 -7.51 -16.96 -13.38
N SER A 250 -7.39 -18.08 -12.67
CA SER A 250 -7.18 -19.42 -13.25
C SER A 250 -8.31 -20.32 -12.80
N SER A 251 -8.99 -21.00 -13.73
CA SER A 251 -9.98 -22.01 -13.39
C SER A 251 -9.28 -23.15 -12.64
N ILE A 252 -9.78 -23.47 -11.46
CA ILE A 252 -9.27 -24.54 -10.60
C ILE A 252 -10.24 -25.71 -10.53
N LEU A 253 -11.51 -25.48 -10.85
CA LEU A 253 -12.57 -26.49 -10.86
C LEU A 253 -13.60 -26.09 -11.93
N PRO A 254 -13.39 -26.48 -13.19
CA PRO A 254 -14.32 -26.20 -14.28
C PRO A 254 -15.69 -26.86 -14.02
N MET A 255 -16.74 -26.32 -14.62
CA MET A 255 -18.11 -26.81 -14.46
C MET A 255 -18.86 -26.78 -15.81
N ALA A 256 -18.20 -27.12 -16.90
CA ALA A 256 -18.74 -27.08 -18.25
C ALA A 256 -19.39 -28.38 -18.71
N SER A 257 -18.96 -29.51 -18.13
CA SER A 257 -19.37 -30.84 -18.59
C SER A 257 -19.84 -31.75 -17.43
N ALA A 258 -20.51 -32.82 -17.76
CA ALA A 258 -20.90 -33.84 -16.76
C ALA A 258 -19.69 -34.49 -16.08
N GLU A 259 -18.54 -34.54 -16.76
CA GLU A 259 -17.29 -35.06 -16.20
C GLU A 259 -16.74 -34.12 -15.13
N ASP A 260 -16.79 -32.79 -15.38
CA ASP A 260 -16.40 -31.77 -14.41
C ASP A 260 -17.27 -31.87 -13.15
N LEU A 261 -18.58 -32.11 -13.34
CA LEU A 261 -19.52 -32.19 -12.24
C LEU A 261 -19.44 -33.53 -11.48
N ALA A 262 -18.77 -34.55 -11.98
CA ALA A 262 -18.56 -35.80 -11.27
C ALA A 262 -17.72 -35.65 -9.99
N ALA A 263 -17.00 -34.53 -9.84
CA ALA A 263 -16.33 -34.14 -8.61
C ALA A 263 -17.27 -33.65 -7.50
N TRP A 264 -18.55 -33.36 -7.80
CA TRP A 264 -19.51 -32.78 -6.87
C TRP A 264 -20.48 -33.82 -6.34
N GLU A 265 -20.89 -33.65 -5.09
CA GLU A 265 -21.87 -34.46 -4.35
C GLU A 265 -22.98 -33.57 -3.81
N ARG A 266 -24.19 -34.08 -3.81
CA ARG A 266 -25.32 -33.44 -3.15
C ARG A 266 -25.18 -33.45 -1.63
N LEU A 267 -25.54 -32.33 -0.98
CA LEU A 267 -25.49 -32.16 0.46
C LEU A 267 -26.75 -31.39 0.94
N ASP A 268 -27.93 -31.96 0.76
CA ASP A 268 -29.19 -31.37 1.18
C ASP A 268 -29.56 -31.76 2.62
N ASP A 269 -30.56 -31.10 3.22
CA ASP A 269 -31.00 -31.30 4.60
C ASP A 269 -31.59 -32.67 4.88
N VAL A 270 -31.76 -33.52 3.89
CA VAL A 270 -32.16 -34.91 4.02
C VAL A 270 -31.26 -35.67 5.01
N ILE A 271 -29.99 -35.30 5.10
CA ILE A 271 -29.05 -35.88 6.10
C ILE A 271 -29.47 -35.59 7.56
N MET A 272 -30.37 -34.63 7.77
CA MET A 272 -30.89 -34.21 9.08
C MET A 272 -32.40 -34.51 9.24
N GLY A 273 -33.00 -35.23 8.28
CA GLY A 273 -34.42 -35.52 8.25
C GLY A 273 -35.29 -34.47 7.54
N GLY A 274 -34.69 -33.55 6.81
CA GLY A 274 -35.40 -32.59 5.94
C GLY A 274 -35.87 -33.19 4.64
N ASN A 275 -36.63 -32.41 3.88
CA ASN A 275 -37.25 -32.82 2.61
C ASN A 275 -36.77 -31.98 1.40
N SER A 276 -35.79 -31.10 1.57
CA SER A 276 -35.25 -30.31 0.46
C SER A 276 -34.49 -31.21 -0.51
N SER A 277 -34.50 -30.83 -1.80
CA SER A 277 -33.80 -31.59 -2.85
C SER A 277 -33.13 -30.67 -3.84
N SER A 278 -31.93 -31.00 -4.27
CA SER A 278 -31.24 -30.27 -5.31
C SER A 278 -30.45 -31.18 -6.27
N ALA A 279 -30.15 -30.64 -7.42
CA ALA A 279 -29.29 -31.27 -8.42
C ALA A 279 -28.37 -30.21 -9.05
N LEU A 280 -27.13 -30.60 -9.29
CA LEU A 280 -26.14 -29.84 -10.05
C LEU A 280 -25.94 -30.54 -11.38
N GLU A 281 -26.33 -29.90 -12.46
CA GLU A 281 -26.35 -30.48 -13.80
C GLU A 281 -25.60 -29.57 -14.80
N ALA A 282 -25.00 -30.17 -15.83
CA ALA A 282 -24.46 -29.40 -16.94
C ALA A 282 -25.58 -28.68 -17.71
N ALA A 283 -25.36 -27.43 -18.07
CA ALA A 283 -26.30 -26.67 -18.88
C ALA A 283 -26.42 -27.29 -20.28
N ALA A 284 -27.63 -27.38 -20.79
CA ALA A 284 -27.91 -28.04 -22.07
C ALA A 284 -27.21 -27.37 -23.27
N ASP A 285 -26.88 -26.10 -23.14
CA ASP A 285 -26.16 -25.31 -24.16
C ASP A 285 -24.64 -25.35 -24.01
N GLY A 286 -24.11 -26.11 -23.03
CA GLY A 286 -22.69 -26.17 -22.74
C GLY A 286 -22.09 -24.91 -22.10
N SER A 287 -22.91 -23.93 -21.69
CA SER A 287 -22.45 -22.66 -21.13
C SER A 287 -21.89 -22.78 -19.72
N GLY A 288 -22.11 -23.92 -19.04
CA GLY A 288 -21.66 -24.15 -17.67
C GLY A 288 -22.51 -25.15 -16.93
N ALA A 289 -22.77 -24.90 -15.66
CA ALA A 289 -23.61 -25.72 -14.80
C ALA A 289 -24.83 -24.96 -14.29
N VAL A 290 -25.88 -25.71 -13.96
CA VAL A 290 -27.08 -25.20 -13.28
C VAL A 290 -27.30 -26.00 -12.00
N TRP A 291 -27.23 -25.32 -10.87
CA TRP A 291 -27.63 -25.86 -9.58
C TRP A 291 -29.06 -25.41 -9.30
N LYS A 292 -29.98 -26.35 -9.22
CA LYS A 292 -31.41 -26.10 -9.03
C LYS A 292 -31.98 -27.05 -7.99
N GLY A 293 -33.08 -26.65 -7.35
CA GLY A 293 -33.69 -27.50 -6.34
C GLY A 293 -35.03 -26.97 -5.84
N ASP A 294 -35.54 -27.62 -4.80
CA ASP A 294 -36.74 -27.26 -4.07
C ASP A 294 -36.44 -27.23 -2.58
N LEU A 295 -36.59 -26.04 -1.97
CA LEU A 295 -36.32 -25.79 -0.55
C LEU A 295 -37.58 -26.01 0.27
N VAL A 296 -37.57 -27.02 1.14
CA VAL A 296 -38.66 -27.34 2.05
C VAL A 296 -38.24 -26.94 3.46
N VAL A 297 -39.07 -26.12 4.13
CA VAL A 297 -38.77 -25.58 5.46
C VAL A 297 -38.94 -26.60 6.57
N GLU A 298 -39.92 -27.52 6.42
CA GLU A 298 -40.21 -28.57 7.38
C GLU A 298 -39.03 -29.54 7.50
N GLY A 299 -38.49 -29.64 8.72
CA GLY A 299 -37.37 -30.52 9.02
C GLY A 299 -36.00 -30.01 8.62
N GLY A 300 -35.91 -28.84 7.92
CA GLY A 300 -34.62 -28.34 7.45
C GLY A 300 -34.66 -26.95 6.87
N GLY A 301 -34.51 -26.82 5.54
CA GLY A 301 -34.54 -25.59 4.79
C GLY A 301 -33.17 -25.21 4.23
N PHE A 302 -32.37 -26.22 3.79
CA PHE A 302 -31.17 -25.95 3.01
C PHE A 302 -30.94 -26.98 1.91
N CYS A 303 -30.32 -26.51 0.85
CA CYS A 303 -29.70 -27.33 -0.19
C CYS A 303 -28.22 -27.02 -0.28
N GLY A 304 -27.42 -28.01 -0.67
CA GLY A 304 -25.99 -27.85 -0.86
C GLY A 304 -25.43 -28.77 -1.96
N ALA A 305 -24.32 -28.32 -2.51
CA ALA A 305 -23.45 -29.13 -3.35
C ALA A 305 -22.02 -29.01 -2.83
N ARG A 306 -21.31 -30.12 -2.71
CA ARG A 306 -19.97 -30.16 -2.12
C ARG A 306 -19.07 -31.02 -3.01
N THR A 307 -17.80 -30.66 -3.12
CA THR A 307 -16.84 -31.51 -3.82
C THR A 307 -16.49 -32.76 -3.01
N LYS A 308 -16.08 -33.81 -3.72
CA LYS A 308 -15.25 -34.87 -3.16
C LYS A 308 -13.97 -34.28 -2.56
N ALA A 309 -13.15 -35.11 -1.94
CA ALA A 309 -11.88 -34.63 -1.38
C ALA A 309 -10.98 -34.06 -2.49
N LEU A 310 -10.42 -32.91 -2.20
CA LEU A 310 -9.44 -32.19 -3.01
C LEU A 310 -8.14 -32.09 -2.22
N ASP A 311 -7.05 -31.80 -2.89
CA ASP A 311 -5.75 -31.45 -2.31
C ASP A 311 -5.24 -30.23 -3.06
N MET A 312 -5.53 -29.03 -2.53
CA MET A 312 -5.25 -27.77 -3.22
C MET A 312 -4.46 -26.82 -2.33
N ASP A 313 -3.29 -26.39 -2.84
CA ASP A 313 -2.56 -25.23 -2.33
C ASP A 313 -2.91 -24.01 -3.19
N LEU A 314 -3.72 -23.14 -2.63
CA LEU A 314 -4.12 -21.87 -3.22
C LEU A 314 -3.50 -20.65 -2.50
N SER A 315 -2.44 -20.84 -1.72
CA SER A 315 -1.73 -19.78 -0.99
C SER A 315 -1.17 -18.69 -1.90
N GLY A 316 -0.91 -19.02 -3.18
CA GLY A 316 -0.48 -18.08 -4.19
C GLY A 316 -1.56 -17.15 -4.75
N TYR A 317 -2.83 -17.27 -4.29
CA TYR A 317 -3.97 -16.49 -4.75
C TYR A 317 -4.58 -15.67 -3.61
N ASP A 318 -5.44 -14.72 -3.96
CA ASP A 318 -6.07 -13.81 -3.00
C ASP A 318 -7.52 -14.20 -2.66
N GLY A 319 -8.09 -15.17 -3.36
CA GLY A 319 -9.44 -15.65 -3.13
C GLY A 319 -9.99 -16.47 -4.28
N LEU A 320 -11.29 -16.78 -4.19
CA LEU A 320 -12.05 -17.50 -5.22
C LEU A 320 -12.94 -16.53 -6.02
N GLN A 321 -13.12 -16.85 -7.28
CA GLN A 321 -13.99 -16.14 -8.20
C GLN A 321 -14.90 -17.13 -8.91
N LEU A 322 -16.18 -16.77 -9.05
CA LEU A 322 -17.13 -17.49 -9.87
C LEU A 322 -18.03 -16.50 -10.60
N ARG A 323 -18.46 -16.82 -11.80
CA ARG A 323 -19.46 -16.04 -12.54
C ARG A 323 -20.78 -16.77 -12.47
N VAL A 324 -21.79 -16.10 -11.91
CA VAL A 324 -23.08 -16.70 -11.58
C VAL A 324 -24.25 -15.87 -12.08
N LYS A 325 -25.38 -16.55 -12.29
CA LYS A 325 -26.67 -15.94 -12.56
C LYS A 325 -27.69 -16.62 -11.64
N GLY A 326 -28.16 -15.87 -10.64
CA GLY A 326 -29.10 -16.37 -9.64
C GLY A 326 -30.47 -15.70 -9.76
N ASP A 327 -31.23 -15.78 -8.69
CA ASP A 327 -32.61 -15.31 -8.58
C ASP A 327 -32.79 -14.22 -7.51
N GLY A 328 -31.71 -13.57 -7.10
CA GLY A 328 -31.70 -12.53 -6.07
C GLY A 328 -31.59 -13.09 -4.64
N GLN A 329 -31.39 -14.38 -4.45
CA GLN A 329 -31.12 -14.95 -3.14
C GLN A 329 -29.63 -14.82 -2.79
N ILE A 330 -29.34 -14.85 -1.48
CA ILE A 330 -27.99 -14.88 -0.92
C ILE A 330 -27.56 -16.33 -0.77
N PHE A 331 -26.48 -16.67 -1.44
CA PHE A 331 -25.86 -17.99 -1.38
C PHE A 331 -24.62 -17.97 -0.49
N LYS A 332 -24.16 -19.14 -0.09
CA LYS A 332 -22.95 -19.35 0.68
C LYS A 332 -21.94 -20.18 -0.10
N PHE A 333 -20.69 -19.84 0.08
CA PHE A 333 -19.57 -20.63 -0.37
C PHE A 333 -18.82 -21.18 0.84
N ASN A 334 -18.65 -22.48 0.89
CA ASN A 334 -17.99 -23.20 1.99
C ASN A 334 -16.64 -23.73 1.56
N ILE A 335 -15.66 -23.63 2.43
CA ILE A 335 -14.33 -24.22 2.26
C ILE A 335 -14.03 -25.10 3.48
N LYS A 336 -13.55 -26.32 3.23
CA LYS A 336 -12.93 -27.18 4.24
C LYS A 336 -11.44 -27.27 4.00
N THR A 337 -10.72 -27.34 5.10
CA THR A 337 -9.29 -27.65 5.09
C THR A 337 -9.08 -29.09 5.62
N ASP A 338 -7.92 -29.64 5.41
CA ASP A 338 -7.52 -30.93 5.98
C ASP A 338 -7.39 -30.92 7.51
N GLN A 339 -7.36 -29.69 8.11
CA GLN A 339 -7.35 -29.48 9.56
C GLN A 339 -8.75 -29.44 10.19
N ASP A 340 -9.81 -29.60 9.41
CA ASP A 340 -11.17 -29.60 9.91
C ASP A 340 -11.47 -30.87 10.73
N ALA A 341 -11.37 -30.74 12.04
CA ALA A 341 -11.46 -31.85 12.99
C ALA A 341 -12.84 -32.55 13.00
N THR A 342 -13.89 -31.87 12.56
CA THR A 342 -15.25 -32.42 12.53
C THR A 342 -15.96 -32.13 11.20
N PRO A 343 -16.91 -32.99 10.79
CA PRO A 343 -17.69 -32.78 9.56
C PRO A 343 -18.44 -31.43 9.53
N GLU A 344 -18.82 -30.90 10.70
CA GLU A 344 -19.59 -29.65 10.83
C GLU A 344 -18.74 -28.39 10.80
N SER A 345 -17.41 -28.52 10.93
CA SER A 345 -16.51 -27.38 10.85
C SER A 345 -16.24 -26.99 9.39
N THR A 346 -16.33 -25.72 9.07
CA THR A 346 -16.05 -25.18 7.74
C THR A 346 -15.70 -23.70 7.82
N TYR A 347 -15.13 -23.15 6.76
CA TYR A 347 -15.03 -21.72 6.52
C TYR A 347 -16.12 -21.31 5.55
N GLN A 348 -16.84 -20.22 5.83
CA GLN A 348 -18.02 -19.83 5.07
C GLN A 348 -17.97 -18.34 4.70
N ALA A 349 -18.26 -18.04 3.43
CA ALA A 349 -18.51 -16.71 2.93
C ALA A 349 -19.89 -16.65 2.28
N THR A 350 -20.52 -15.48 2.27
CA THR A 350 -21.79 -15.24 1.58
C THR A 350 -21.60 -14.42 0.32
N PHE A 351 -22.51 -14.58 -0.65
CA PHE A 351 -22.55 -13.75 -1.86
C PHE A 351 -23.97 -13.55 -2.34
N ASP A 352 -24.20 -12.36 -2.85
CA ASP A 352 -25.49 -11.96 -3.42
C ASP A 352 -25.54 -12.33 -4.90
N THR A 353 -26.76 -12.55 -5.40
CA THR A 353 -27.03 -12.69 -6.82
C THR A 353 -27.94 -11.56 -7.29
N SER A 354 -27.95 -11.26 -8.61
CA SER A 354 -28.80 -10.22 -9.17
C SER A 354 -30.27 -10.60 -9.08
N PRO A 355 -31.14 -9.77 -8.50
CA PRO A 355 -32.58 -10.00 -8.51
C PRO A 355 -33.18 -9.92 -9.92
N GLU A 356 -32.54 -9.23 -10.86
CA GLU A 356 -32.92 -9.15 -12.27
C GLU A 356 -32.48 -10.40 -13.04
N GLY A 357 -31.74 -11.30 -12.41
CA GLY A 357 -31.23 -12.50 -13.04
C GLY A 357 -30.09 -12.25 -14.04
N ASP A 358 -29.27 -11.24 -13.79
CA ASP A 358 -28.11 -10.94 -14.61
C ASP A 358 -26.86 -11.75 -14.19
N TRP A 359 -25.97 -11.99 -15.13
CA TRP A 359 -24.69 -12.58 -14.86
C TRP A 359 -23.82 -11.66 -14.02
N THR A 360 -23.39 -12.12 -12.84
CA THR A 360 -22.54 -11.39 -11.90
C THR A 360 -21.25 -12.15 -11.64
N THR A 361 -20.12 -11.45 -11.64
CA THR A 361 -18.85 -12.02 -11.18
C THR A 361 -18.70 -11.78 -9.68
N VAL A 362 -18.80 -12.86 -8.92
CA VAL A 362 -18.60 -12.90 -7.48
C VAL A 362 -17.11 -13.11 -7.20
N ARG A 363 -16.54 -12.35 -6.25
CA ARG A 363 -15.19 -12.53 -5.74
C ARG A 363 -15.23 -12.66 -4.23
N LEU A 364 -14.66 -13.74 -3.74
CA LEU A 364 -14.61 -14.11 -2.34
C LEU A 364 -13.14 -14.11 -1.89
N PRO A 365 -12.62 -12.98 -1.36
CA PRO A 365 -11.26 -12.93 -0.82
C PRO A 365 -11.16 -13.87 0.39
N TRP A 366 -9.99 -14.42 0.65
CA TRP A 366 -9.78 -15.33 1.79
C TRP A 366 -10.25 -14.73 3.11
N SER A 367 -10.13 -13.43 3.25
CA SER A 367 -10.57 -12.66 4.42
C SER A 367 -12.09 -12.62 4.64
N SER A 368 -12.90 -12.94 3.62
CA SER A 368 -14.36 -13.02 3.75
C SER A 368 -14.84 -14.33 4.34
N PHE A 369 -13.98 -15.32 4.43
CA PHE A 369 -14.33 -16.63 4.96
C PHE A 369 -14.25 -16.64 6.49
N VAL A 370 -15.39 -16.83 7.13
CA VAL A 370 -15.52 -16.91 8.59
C VAL A 370 -15.51 -18.37 9.01
N PRO A 371 -14.70 -18.77 10.02
CA PRO A 371 -14.77 -20.12 10.56
C PRO A 371 -16.10 -20.32 11.29
N VAL A 372 -16.79 -21.40 10.94
CA VAL A 372 -18.08 -21.77 11.56
C VAL A 372 -18.09 -23.25 11.93
N LYS A 373 -18.82 -23.53 13.02
CA LYS A 373 -19.16 -24.88 13.45
C LYS A 373 -20.66 -24.95 13.71
N GLN A 374 -21.36 -25.86 13.03
CA GLN A 374 -22.82 -25.97 13.14
C GLN A 374 -23.56 -24.64 12.91
N ALA A 375 -23.16 -23.91 11.84
CA ALA A 375 -23.67 -22.59 11.48
C ALA A 375 -23.46 -21.47 12.54
N GLN A 376 -22.61 -21.67 13.54
CA GLN A 376 -22.19 -20.65 14.49
C GLN A 376 -20.74 -20.27 14.25
N SER A 377 -20.43 -18.97 14.35
CA SER A 377 -19.05 -18.50 14.26
C SER A 377 -18.20 -19.15 15.35
N ASP A 378 -17.02 -19.63 14.96
CA ASP A 378 -16.03 -20.19 15.89
C ASP A 378 -14.88 -19.17 16.08
N PRO A 379 -14.95 -18.32 17.13
CA PRO A 379 -13.94 -17.29 17.35
C PRO A 379 -12.57 -17.84 17.77
N ASN A 380 -12.51 -19.10 18.19
CA ASN A 380 -11.29 -19.75 18.65
C ASN A 380 -10.49 -20.37 17.49
N ARG A 381 -11.10 -20.48 16.31
CA ARG A 381 -10.45 -20.98 15.11
C ARG A 381 -9.80 -19.83 14.33
N GLY A 382 -8.56 -20.02 13.94
CA GLY A 382 -7.79 -19.05 13.14
C GLY A 382 -8.39 -18.76 11.76
N PRO A 383 -7.80 -17.84 11.01
CA PRO A 383 -8.19 -17.56 9.63
C PRO A 383 -8.03 -18.79 8.73
N LEU A 384 -8.71 -18.77 7.58
CA LEU A 384 -8.55 -19.81 6.57
C LEU A 384 -7.09 -19.90 6.11
N ASP A 385 -6.54 -21.09 6.11
CA ASP A 385 -5.26 -21.41 5.47
C ASP A 385 -5.50 -21.90 4.04
N PRO A 386 -5.25 -21.07 3.01
CA PRO A 386 -5.50 -21.45 1.62
C PRO A 386 -4.52 -22.49 1.06
N ALA A 387 -3.43 -22.79 1.76
CA ALA A 387 -2.51 -23.87 1.38
C ALA A 387 -3.08 -25.28 1.60
N ARG A 388 -4.23 -25.40 2.28
CA ARG A 388 -4.73 -26.67 2.82
C ARG A 388 -6.20 -26.94 2.49
N ILE A 389 -6.65 -26.53 1.31
CA ILE A 389 -8.05 -26.67 0.91
C ILE A 389 -8.34 -28.13 0.52
N SER A 390 -9.29 -28.73 1.22
CA SER A 390 -9.69 -30.13 1.04
C SER A 390 -11.08 -30.32 0.42
N LYS A 391 -11.99 -29.36 0.55
CA LYS A 391 -13.31 -29.39 -0.11
C LYS A 391 -13.84 -27.97 -0.34
N LEU A 392 -14.59 -27.83 -1.42
CA LEU A 392 -15.37 -26.65 -1.76
C LEU A 392 -16.86 -26.99 -1.74
N GLY A 393 -17.73 -26.01 -1.46
CA GLY A 393 -19.17 -26.25 -1.47
C GLY A 393 -20.00 -24.99 -1.67
N LEU A 394 -21.17 -25.16 -2.26
CA LEU A 394 -22.22 -24.16 -2.40
C LEU A 394 -23.38 -24.53 -1.46
N VAL A 395 -23.96 -23.57 -0.80
CA VAL A 395 -25.10 -23.76 0.09
C VAL A 395 -26.09 -22.63 -0.07
N LEU A 396 -27.37 -22.99 -0.15
CA LEU A 396 -28.49 -22.06 0.03
C LEU A 396 -29.28 -22.51 1.25
N SER A 397 -29.43 -21.65 2.24
CA SER A 397 -30.09 -22.01 3.47
C SER A 397 -30.89 -20.87 4.08
N ARG A 398 -31.85 -21.27 4.92
CA ARG A 398 -32.73 -20.38 5.69
C ARG A 398 -31.98 -19.45 6.63
N PHE A 399 -30.82 -19.85 7.09
CA PHE A 399 -30.03 -19.09 8.07
C PHE A 399 -28.69 -18.68 7.50
N GLU A 400 -28.22 -17.53 7.91
CA GLU A 400 -26.85 -17.08 7.81
C GLU A 400 -26.03 -17.48 9.04
N PHE A 401 -24.96 -16.71 9.35
CA PHE A 401 -24.14 -16.94 10.54
C PHE A 401 -24.93 -16.74 11.82
N ASN A 402 -24.58 -17.51 12.86
CA ASN A 402 -25.13 -17.39 14.21
C ASN A 402 -26.66 -17.50 14.24
N LYS A 403 -27.24 -18.29 13.34
CA LYS A 403 -28.67 -18.49 13.19
C LYS A 403 -29.46 -17.23 12.81
N ALA A 404 -28.79 -16.18 12.33
CA ALA A 404 -29.48 -15.04 11.74
C ALA A 404 -30.28 -15.49 10.52
N PRO A 405 -31.53 -15.03 10.33
CA PRO A 405 -32.29 -15.36 9.14
C PRO A 405 -31.57 -14.84 7.88
N ASN A 406 -31.56 -15.62 6.80
CA ASN A 406 -31.14 -15.13 5.49
C ASN A 406 -32.25 -14.21 4.94
N PRO A 407 -32.00 -12.92 4.78
CA PRO A 407 -33.06 -11.95 4.45
C PRO A 407 -33.67 -12.14 3.05
N SER A 408 -32.94 -12.82 2.17
CA SER A 408 -33.40 -13.09 0.79
C SER A 408 -33.95 -14.51 0.61
N TYR A 409 -33.97 -15.33 1.67
CA TYR A 409 -34.39 -16.72 1.57
C TYR A 409 -35.86 -16.85 1.14
N ARG A 410 -36.09 -17.64 0.12
CA ARG A 410 -37.43 -18.02 -0.35
C ARG A 410 -37.52 -19.54 -0.41
N PRO A 411 -38.50 -20.16 0.30
CA PRO A 411 -38.76 -21.60 0.16
C PRO A 411 -39.31 -21.91 -1.24
N GLY A 412 -39.21 -23.17 -1.65
CA GLY A 412 -39.62 -23.64 -2.95
C GLY A 412 -38.47 -23.67 -3.95
N LYS A 413 -38.79 -23.50 -5.23
CA LYS A 413 -37.82 -23.67 -6.32
C LYS A 413 -36.77 -22.56 -6.33
N PHE A 414 -35.51 -22.92 -6.52
CA PHE A 414 -34.40 -22.02 -6.74
C PHE A 414 -33.52 -22.47 -7.89
N GLN A 415 -32.76 -21.54 -8.44
CA GLN A 415 -31.78 -21.82 -9.50
C GLN A 415 -30.58 -20.90 -9.39
N LEU A 416 -29.38 -21.49 -9.56
CA LEU A 416 -28.10 -20.78 -9.70
C LEU A 416 -27.38 -21.33 -10.93
N ALA A 417 -27.28 -20.57 -12.00
CA ALA A 417 -26.41 -20.91 -13.12
C ALA A 417 -24.97 -20.46 -12.81
N ILE A 418 -24.01 -21.29 -13.19
CA ILE A 418 -22.57 -21.06 -12.98
C ILE A 418 -21.88 -21.21 -14.33
N ASP A 419 -21.10 -20.20 -14.72
CA ASP A 419 -20.34 -20.19 -15.97
C ASP A 419 -19.39 -21.40 -16.07
N GLY A 420 -19.13 -21.87 -17.28
CA GLY A 420 -18.34 -23.09 -17.52
C GLY A 420 -16.88 -23.02 -17.01
N SER A 421 -16.33 -21.83 -16.77
CA SER A 421 -15.06 -21.68 -16.07
C SER A 421 -15.13 -22.19 -14.62
N GLY A 422 -16.32 -22.34 -14.08
CA GLY A 422 -16.61 -22.89 -12.75
C GLY A 422 -16.01 -22.03 -11.64
N ILE A 423 -15.29 -22.68 -10.73
CA ILE A 423 -14.57 -22.02 -9.66
C ILE A 423 -13.16 -21.69 -10.14
N SER A 424 -12.80 -20.41 -10.03
CA SER A 424 -11.47 -19.90 -10.35
C SER A 424 -10.80 -19.36 -9.10
N ALA A 425 -9.48 -19.52 -8.98
CA ALA A 425 -8.67 -18.77 -8.03
C ALA A 425 -8.18 -17.49 -8.68
N TYR A 426 -8.20 -16.37 -7.97
CA TYR A 426 -7.80 -15.08 -8.53
C TYR A 426 -6.65 -14.42 -7.76
N LYS A 427 -5.86 -13.64 -8.50
CA LYS A 427 -4.91 -12.67 -7.94
C LYS A 427 -5.42 -11.26 -8.24
N ALA A 428 -5.48 -10.44 -7.23
CA ALA A 428 -5.83 -9.03 -7.36
C ALA A 428 -4.58 -8.16 -7.17
N PRO A 429 -4.48 -7.04 -7.89
CA PRO A 429 -3.36 -6.12 -7.70
C PRO A 429 -3.36 -5.57 -6.27
N ARG A 430 -2.20 -5.60 -5.63
CA ARG A 430 -1.96 -4.86 -4.39
C ARG A 430 -1.63 -3.41 -4.72
N PRO A 431 -1.76 -2.47 -3.77
CA PRO A 431 -1.31 -1.11 -4.00
C PRO A 431 0.16 -1.07 -4.43
N ALA A 432 0.40 -0.50 -5.60
CA ALA A 432 1.76 -0.18 -6.07
C ALA A 432 2.30 1.05 -5.36
N VAL A 433 1.40 1.99 -5.04
CA VAL A 433 1.73 3.21 -4.30
C VAL A 433 0.77 3.38 -3.12
N VAL A 434 1.31 3.48 -1.91
CA VAL A 434 0.57 3.91 -0.72
C VAL A 434 0.99 5.34 -0.39
N ALA A 435 0.07 6.28 -0.51
CA ALA A 435 0.32 7.70 -0.24
C ALA A 435 -0.32 8.14 1.07
N ILE A 436 0.47 8.81 1.91
CA ILE A 436 -0.02 9.45 3.11
C ILE A 436 -0.50 10.85 2.76
N SER A 437 -1.76 11.12 3.04
CA SER A 437 -2.40 12.40 2.88
C SER A 437 -2.99 12.88 4.21
N SER A 438 -3.85 13.85 4.18
CA SER A 438 -4.48 14.45 5.37
C SER A 438 -5.99 14.40 5.26
N ALA A 439 -6.68 14.08 6.34
CA ALA A 439 -8.09 14.41 6.47
C ALA A 439 -8.27 15.93 6.34
N GLY A 440 -9.37 16.34 5.78
CA GLY A 440 -9.68 17.75 5.46
C GLY A 440 -9.38 18.15 4.01
N VAL A 441 -8.63 17.35 3.23
CA VAL A 441 -8.23 17.74 1.85
C VAL A 441 -9.41 17.76 0.88
N GLU A 442 -10.31 16.79 0.93
CA GLU A 442 -11.48 16.74 0.06
C GLU A 442 -12.54 17.76 0.52
N ARG A 443 -12.75 17.86 1.82
CA ARG A 443 -13.64 18.86 2.41
C ARG A 443 -13.18 20.28 2.10
N ASN A 444 -11.86 20.55 2.17
CA ASN A 444 -11.29 21.82 1.74
C ASN A 444 -11.56 22.11 0.24
N ALA A 445 -11.45 21.09 -0.61
CA ALA A 445 -11.74 21.22 -2.04
C ALA A 445 -13.25 21.46 -2.32
N ILE A 446 -14.14 20.86 -1.51
CA ILE A 446 -15.60 21.09 -1.60
C ILE A 446 -15.96 22.51 -1.14
N ILE A 447 -15.38 22.98 -0.04
CA ILE A 447 -15.58 24.33 0.50
C ILE A 447 -15.12 25.39 -0.52
N GLY A 448 -14.01 25.15 -1.22
CA GLY A 448 -13.47 26.09 -2.21
C GLY A 448 -13.26 27.49 -1.61
N ASP A 449 -13.89 28.51 -2.23
CA ASP A 449 -13.76 29.91 -1.85
C ASP A 449 -14.84 30.38 -0.87
N ASP A 450 -15.71 29.49 -0.36
CA ASP A 450 -16.74 29.84 0.63
C ASP A 450 -16.08 30.19 1.98
N ALA A 451 -15.91 31.49 2.22
CA ALA A 451 -15.30 32.01 3.43
C ALA A 451 -16.09 31.69 4.71
N ALA A 452 -17.42 31.60 4.61
CA ALA A 452 -18.28 31.30 5.76
C ALA A 452 -18.16 29.82 6.15
N ALA A 453 -18.23 28.91 5.17
CA ALA A 453 -18.02 27.49 5.39
C ALA A 453 -16.61 27.22 5.93
N ARG A 454 -15.58 27.85 5.36
CA ARG A 454 -14.20 27.73 5.83
C ARG A 454 -14.02 28.20 7.28
N LYS A 455 -14.68 29.31 7.66
CA LYS A 455 -14.64 29.83 9.03
C LYS A 455 -15.28 28.89 10.05
N ALA A 456 -16.29 28.13 9.63
CA ALA A 456 -17.02 27.19 10.48
C ALA A 456 -16.31 25.85 10.68
N ASP A 457 -15.29 25.55 9.87
CA ASP A 457 -14.61 24.25 9.85
C ASP A 457 -13.45 24.15 10.87
N ILE A 458 -12.74 23.03 10.85
CA ILE A 458 -11.60 22.76 11.74
C ILE A 458 -10.39 23.68 11.44
N PRO A 459 -9.53 23.95 12.41
CA PRO A 459 -8.44 24.93 12.29
C PRO A 459 -7.51 24.72 11.10
N ILE A 460 -7.21 23.46 10.73
CA ILE A 460 -6.33 23.20 9.58
C ILE A 460 -6.96 23.65 8.24
N ILE A 461 -8.29 23.56 8.10
CA ILE A 461 -9.01 24.05 6.92
C ILE A 461 -9.06 25.59 6.92
N GLN A 462 -9.26 26.19 8.10
CA GLN A 462 -9.28 27.64 8.26
C GLN A 462 -7.92 28.26 7.91
N LEU A 463 -6.83 27.69 8.43
CA LEU A 463 -5.46 28.20 8.24
C LEU A 463 -4.89 27.82 6.87
N ASN A 464 -5.04 26.58 6.48
CA ASN A 464 -4.50 25.97 5.27
C ASN A 464 -3.13 26.57 4.87
N PRO A 465 -2.09 26.49 5.72
CA PRO A 465 -0.85 27.22 5.55
C PRO A 465 -0.17 26.84 4.22
N GLY A 466 0.15 27.85 3.40
CA GLY A 466 0.73 27.66 2.08
C GLY A 466 -0.13 26.84 1.11
N GLY A 467 -1.44 26.68 1.40
CA GLY A 467 -2.34 25.87 0.59
C GLY A 467 -2.08 24.37 0.67
N VAL A 468 -1.51 23.87 1.76
CA VAL A 468 -1.06 22.46 1.87
C VAL A 468 -2.17 21.46 1.59
N LEU A 469 -3.41 21.75 1.98
CA LEU A 469 -4.54 20.86 1.72
C LEU A 469 -4.88 20.80 0.22
N ASN A 470 -4.77 21.91 -0.50
CA ASN A 470 -5.00 21.98 -1.94
C ASN A 470 -3.92 21.17 -2.69
N TRP A 471 -2.66 21.38 -2.35
CA TRP A 471 -1.54 20.70 -3.00
C TRP A 471 -1.49 19.20 -2.71
N LYS A 472 -1.85 18.78 -1.48
CA LYS A 472 -2.05 17.36 -1.18
C LYS A 472 -3.19 16.75 -1.99
N TYR A 473 -4.31 17.47 -2.10
CA TYR A 473 -5.44 16.99 -2.90
C TYR A 473 -5.08 16.85 -4.38
N GLU A 474 -4.33 17.79 -4.93
CA GLU A 474 -3.84 17.72 -6.30
C GLU A 474 -2.87 16.54 -6.49
N ALA A 475 -1.97 16.29 -5.53
CA ALA A 475 -1.11 15.11 -5.52
C ALA A 475 -1.91 13.80 -5.54
N GLU A 476 -3.00 13.71 -4.78
CA GLU A 476 -3.93 12.58 -4.85
C GLU A 476 -4.58 12.45 -6.23
N CYS A 477 -4.96 13.57 -6.86
CA CYS A 477 -5.51 13.57 -8.22
C CYS A 477 -4.50 13.05 -9.24
N VAL A 478 -3.23 13.46 -9.14
CA VAL A 478 -2.13 12.94 -9.97
C VAL A 478 -2.00 11.43 -9.80
N LEU A 479 -2.00 10.93 -8.56
CA LEU A 479 -1.88 9.51 -8.29
C LEU A 479 -3.09 8.73 -8.82
N ARG A 480 -4.32 9.20 -8.59
CA ARG A 480 -5.54 8.57 -9.12
C ARG A 480 -5.57 8.51 -10.66
N ALA A 481 -5.02 9.52 -11.31
CA ALA A 481 -4.94 9.59 -12.78
C ALA A 481 -3.80 8.74 -13.39
N SER A 482 -2.87 8.25 -12.59
CA SER A 482 -1.67 7.53 -13.04
C SER A 482 -1.94 6.16 -13.66
N GLY A 483 -3.09 5.55 -13.34
CA GLY A 483 -3.40 4.16 -13.69
C GLY A 483 -2.71 3.11 -12.83
N LEU A 484 -1.84 3.51 -11.88
CA LEU A 484 -1.23 2.62 -10.90
C LEU A 484 -2.28 2.17 -9.87
N PRO A 485 -2.26 0.93 -9.37
CA PRO A 485 -3.01 0.59 -8.17
C PRO A 485 -2.47 1.38 -6.98
N TYR A 486 -3.34 2.05 -6.26
CA TYR A 486 -2.91 2.91 -5.17
C TYR A 486 -3.79 2.73 -3.92
N THR A 487 -3.29 3.21 -2.79
CA THR A 487 -4.09 3.54 -1.61
C THR A 487 -3.72 4.94 -1.15
N VAL A 488 -4.71 5.80 -0.92
CA VAL A 488 -4.51 7.09 -0.27
C VAL A 488 -5.05 6.99 1.15
N ILE A 489 -4.18 7.24 2.14
CA ILE A 489 -4.53 7.23 3.57
C ILE A 489 -4.50 8.67 4.06
N ARG A 490 -5.66 9.24 4.30
CA ARG A 490 -5.85 10.57 4.88
C ARG A 490 -5.87 10.46 6.39
N CYS A 491 -4.73 10.65 7.02
CA CYS A 491 -4.64 10.66 8.47
C CYS A 491 -5.35 11.87 9.05
N THR A 492 -6.12 11.68 10.11
CA THR A 492 -6.61 12.75 10.97
C THR A 492 -5.46 13.37 11.78
N GLY A 493 -5.69 14.16 12.82
CA GLY A 493 -4.63 14.80 13.58
C GLY A 493 -3.58 13.78 14.07
N LEU A 494 -2.32 13.93 13.61
CA LEU A 494 -1.22 13.06 14.03
C LEU A 494 -0.71 13.48 15.40
N ASP A 495 -1.11 12.76 16.45
CA ASP A 495 -0.72 13.00 17.83
C ASP A 495 -0.13 11.71 18.44
N ASP A 496 1.16 11.76 18.82
CA ASP A 496 1.84 10.64 19.46
C ASP A 496 1.80 10.72 21.00
N LYS A 497 1.46 11.88 21.56
CA LYS A 497 1.64 12.20 22.98
C LYS A 497 0.36 12.09 23.80
N GLY A 498 -0.81 12.26 23.17
CA GLY A 498 -2.10 12.17 23.84
C GLY A 498 -2.79 10.81 23.73
N ILE A 499 -2.07 9.78 23.26
CA ILE A 499 -2.63 8.47 22.95
C ILE A 499 -2.14 7.42 23.93
N GLU A 500 -3.07 6.85 24.71
CA GLU A 500 -2.77 5.80 25.67
C GLU A 500 -3.37 4.46 25.23
N GLY A 501 -2.56 3.40 25.31
CA GLY A 501 -2.95 2.01 25.06
C GLY A 501 -3.41 1.72 23.62
N PRO A 502 -3.77 0.48 23.30
CA PRO A 502 -4.26 0.10 21.98
C PRO A 502 -5.73 0.53 21.78
N ALA A 503 -6.09 0.80 20.52
CA ALA A 503 -7.49 0.97 20.14
C ALA A 503 -7.75 0.43 18.73
N LEU A 504 -9.02 0.13 18.44
CA LEU A 504 -9.46 -0.13 17.08
C LEU A 504 -9.34 1.15 16.25
N LEU A 505 -9.03 0.98 14.97
CA LEU A 505 -9.03 2.07 14.01
C LEU A 505 -10.37 2.14 13.30
N GLU A 506 -10.76 3.36 12.98
CA GLU A 506 -11.92 3.65 12.14
C GLU A 506 -11.44 4.24 10.82
N ALA A 507 -11.99 3.74 9.73
CA ALA A 507 -11.79 4.30 8.41
C ALA A 507 -13.14 4.60 7.76
N ASP A 508 -13.18 5.69 7.00
CA ASP A 508 -14.34 6.10 6.21
C ASP A 508 -13.89 6.77 4.91
N GLN A 509 -14.84 7.23 4.11
CA GLN A 509 -14.63 7.91 2.85
C GLN A 509 -15.53 9.14 2.78
N GLY A 510 -15.10 10.20 2.04
CA GLY A 510 -15.87 11.44 1.91
C GLY A 510 -15.40 12.56 2.83
N ASP A 511 -14.29 12.35 3.52
CA ASP A 511 -13.64 13.32 4.41
C ASP A 511 -14.52 13.76 5.59
N THR A 512 -15.17 12.76 6.21
CA THR A 512 -16.13 12.94 7.30
C THR A 512 -15.51 12.79 8.68
N LEU A 513 -14.39 12.06 8.80
CA LEU A 513 -13.78 11.76 10.08
C LEU A 513 -12.97 12.94 10.62
N ILE A 514 -13.22 13.26 11.88
CA ILE A 514 -12.45 14.20 12.69
C ILE A 514 -11.92 13.42 13.91
N GLY A 515 -10.69 13.68 14.33
CA GLY A 515 -10.10 13.01 15.48
C GLY A 515 -8.57 12.99 15.40
N VAL A 516 -7.99 12.03 16.08
CA VAL A 516 -6.53 11.84 16.14
C VAL A 516 -6.14 10.41 15.83
N ILE A 517 -4.89 10.23 15.43
CA ILE A 517 -4.25 8.93 15.23
C ILE A 517 -2.77 9.06 15.54
N SER A 518 -2.16 8.04 16.13
CA SER A 518 -0.70 8.02 16.29
C SER A 518 0.01 7.70 14.97
N ARG A 519 1.26 8.12 14.88
CA ARG A 519 2.10 7.75 13.72
C ARG A 519 2.40 6.25 13.69
N ASP A 520 2.37 5.60 14.83
CA ASP A 520 2.50 4.14 14.93
C ASP A 520 1.32 3.43 14.29
N GLU A 521 0.10 3.81 14.64
CA GLU A 521 -1.13 3.25 14.06
C GLU A 521 -1.25 3.56 12.55
N ALA A 522 -0.85 4.76 12.13
CA ALA A 522 -0.80 5.13 10.73
C ALA A 522 0.22 4.26 9.95
N ALA A 523 1.40 4.02 10.52
CA ALA A 523 2.43 3.15 9.92
C ALA A 523 1.94 1.70 9.82
N ASP A 524 1.28 1.16 10.85
CA ASP A 524 0.70 -0.18 10.82
C ASP A 524 -0.37 -0.31 9.71
N THR A 525 -1.15 0.75 9.49
CA THR A 525 -2.15 0.78 8.40
C THR A 525 -1.49 0.83 7.03
N VAL A 526 -0.36 1.52 6.86
CA VAL A 526 0.44 1.49 5.62
C VAL A 526 0.91 0.08 5.30
N LEU A 527 1.48 -0.63 6.27
CA LEU A 527 1.90 -2.01 6.08
C LEU A 527 0.72 -2.91 5.72
N ALA A 528 -0.38 -2.74 6.43
CA ALA A 528 -1.60 -3.49 6.17
C ALA A 528 -2.12 -3.25 4.74
N ALA A 529 -2.06 -2.01 4.24
CA ALA A 529 -2.47 -1.66 2.88
C ALA A 529 -1.56 -2.27 1.82
N LEU A 530 -0.23 -2.20 2.01
CA LEU A 530 0.75 -2.81 1.08
C LEU A 530 0.55 -4.32 0.93
N ALA A 531 0.12 -5.00 1.97
CA ALA A 531 -0.05 -6.45 1.98
C ALA A 531 -1.37 -6.92 1.33
N ARG A 532 -2.37 -6.03 1.17
CA ARG A 532 -3.76 -6.42 0.88
C ARG A 532 -4.30 -5.86 -0.42
N PRO A 533 -4.81 -6.71 -1.32
CA PRO A 533 -5.48 -6.25 -2.53
C PRO A 533 -6.77 -5.47 -2.23
N GLU A 534 -7.42 -5.72 -1.08
CA GLU A 534 -8.63 -5.01 -0.66
C GLU A 534 -8.40 -3.52 -0.42
N ALA A 535 -7.15 -3.11 -0.21
CA ALA A 535 -6.78 -1.70 -0.07
C ALA A 535 -6.59 -0.98 -1.41
N ALA A 536 -6.43 -1.73 -2.53
CA ALA A 536 -6.11 -1.14 -3.82
C ALA A 536 -7.25 -0.26 -4.38
N ASN A 537 -6.84 0.88 -4.98
CA ASN A 537 -7.73 1.85 -5.61
C ASN A 537 -8.78 2.44 -4.66
N LYS A 538 -8.36 2.73 -3.45
CA LYS A 538 -9.18 3.33 -2.39
C LYS A 538 -8.50 4.53 -1.76
N THR A 539 -9.31 5.55 -1.52
CA THR A 539 -8.98 6.71 -0.69
C THR A 539 -9.80 6.61 0.59
N LEU A 540 -9.15 6.72 1.73
CA LEU A 540 -9.81 6.61 3.04
C LEU A 540 -9.28 7.64 4.02
N GLU A 541 -10.15 8.13 4.90
CA GLU A 541 -9.76 8.79 6.13
C GLU A 541 -9.52 7.74 7.20
N LEU A 542 -8.61 8.05 8.12
CA LEU A 542 -8.22 7.15 9.18
C LEU A 542 -8.11 7.90 10.50
N ARG A 543 -8.81 7.39 11.52
CA ARG A 543 -8.68 7.86 12.89
C ARG A 543 -8.59 6.71 13.89
N ARG A 544 -8.20 7.03 15.09
CA ARG A 544 -8.35 6.17 16.24
C ARG A 544 -9.81 6.13 16.67
N GLY A 545 -10.35 4.95 16.89
CA GLY A 545 -11.71 4.77 17.36
C GLY A 545 -11.87 5.30 18.78
N GLU A 546 -13.00 5.95 19.02
CA GLU A 546 -13.38 6.52 20.29
C GLU A 546 -14.37 5.61 21.02
N GLY A 547 -14.44 5.75 22.34
CA GLY A 547 -15.39 5.00 23.15
C GLY A 547 -14.91 3.62 23.63
N ALA A 548 -15.73 2.99 24.51
CA ALA A 548 -15.38 1.74 25.18
C ALA A 548 -15.22 0.56 24.21
N GLU A 549 -15.93 0.56 23.09
CA GLU A 549 -15.86 -0.52 22.10
C GLU A 549 -14.52 -0.57 21.35
N ALA A 550 -13.82 0.56 21.23
CA ALA A 550 -12.55 0.64 20.54
C ALA A 550 -11.35 0.51 21.49
N LYS A 551 -11.43 1.12 22.67
CA LYS A 551 -10.34 1.18 23.64
C LYS A 551 -9.93 -0.21 24.15
N GLY A 552 -8.62 -0.40 24.36
CA GLY A 552 -8.06 -1.65 24.85
C GLY A 552 -7.99 -2.80 23.82
N LYS A 553 -8.42 -2.56 22.58
CA LYS A 553 -8.43 -3.57 21.51
C LYS A 553 -7.37 -3.23 20.45
N SER A 554 -6.43 -4.13 20.19
CA SER A 554 -5.42 -3.95 19.15
C SER A 554 -5.96 -4.29 17.76
N MET A 555 -5.45 -3.61 16.74
CA MET A 555 -5.62 -4.03 15.35
C MET A 555 -4.91 -5.38 15.14
N ASN A 556 -5.53 -6.23 14.36
CA ASN A 556 -4.96 -7.48 13.88
C ASN A 556 -5.32 -7.67 12.39
N GLU A 557 -4.83 -8.73 11.80
CA GLU A 557 -4.99 -8.99 10.38
C GLU A 557 -6.47 -9.00 9.94
N ALA A 558 -7.31 -9.73 10.65
CA ALA A 558 -8.75 -9.81 10.37
C ALA A 558 -9.46 -8.44 10.51
N ARG A 559 -9.00 -7.59 11.42
CA ARG A 559 -9.55 -6.24 11.62
C ARG A 559 -9.11 -5.28 10.52
N PHE A 560 -7.85 -5.35 10.07
CA PHE A 560 -7.39 -4.61 8.89
C PHE A 560 -8.13 -5.05 7.62
N ASN A 561 -8.35 -6.35 7.42
CA ASN A 561 -9.12 -6.86 6.29
C ASN A 561 -10.54 -6.26 6.28
N ARG A 562 -11.24 -6.30 7.41
CA ARG A 562 -12.57 -5.69 7.53
C ARG A 562 -12.57 -4.18 7.33
N LEU A 563 -11.50 -3.50 7.77
CA LEU A 563 -11.36 -2.07 7.59
C LEU A 563 -11.33 -1.69 6.11
N PHE A 564 -10.58 -2.43 5.28
CA PHE A 564 -10.52 -2.15 3.84
C PHE A 564 -11.73 -2.69 3.08
N LEU A 565 -12.27 -3.86 3.44
CA LEU A 565 -13.41 -4.48 2.73
C LEU A 565 -14.68 -3.62 2.75
N LYS A 566 -14.95 -2.91 3.84
CA LYS A 566 -16.13 -2.04 3.95
C LYS A 566 -16.08 -0.79 3.06
N LEU A 567 -14.89 -0.43 2.53
CA LEU A 567 -14.70 0.77 1.74
C LEU A 567 -14.96 0.49 0.26
N ALA A 568 -15.60 1.42 -0.42
CA ALA A 568 -15.81 1.36 -1.85
C ALA A 568 -14.51 1.64 -2.63
N LEU A 569 -14.40 1.09 -3.83
CA LEU A 569 -13.39 1.55 -4.80
C LEU A 569 -13.67 3.00 -5.18
N ASP A 570 -12.63 3.81 -5.38
CA ASP A 570 -12.79 5.22 -5.72
C ASP A 570 -13.64 5.48 -6.97
N ARG A 571 -13.58 4.60 -7.95
CA ARG A 571 -14.44 4.63 -9.15
C ARG A 571 -15.93 4.29 -8.86
N ASN A 572 -16.21 3.70 -7.70
CA ASN A 572 -17.53 3.20 -7.31
C ASN A 572 -18.09 3.92 -6.07
N ARG A 573 -17.57 5.10 -5.72
CA ARG A 573 -17.99 5.89 -4.55
C ARG A 573 -19.51 6.13 -4.48
N TRP A 574 -20.17 6.24 -5.64
CA TRP A 574 -21.62 6.39 -5.73
C TRP A 574 -22.40 5.24 -5.06
N ARG A 575 -21.82 4.03 -4.97
CA ARG A 575 -22.45 2.87 -4.30
C ARG A 575 -22.60 3.06 -2.79
N VAL A 576 -21.78 3.91 -2.18
CA VAL A 576 -21.86 4.28 -0.77
C VAL A 576 -22.41 5.70 -0.57
N GLY A 577 -23.10 6.24 -1.57
CA GLY A 577 -23.75 7.55 -1.50
C GLY A 577 -22.83 8.75 -1.63
N LEU A 578 -21.56 8.55 -1.99
CA LEU A 578 -20.61 9.64 -2.13
C LEU A 578 -20.64 10.23 -3.56
N GLN A 579 -20.44 11.55 -3.62
CA GLN A 579 -20.26 12.24 -4.90
C GLN A 579 -18.90 11.87 -5.52
N PRO A 580 -18.74 12.04 -6.85
CA PRO A 580 -17.42 12.01 -7.47
C PRO A 580 -16.47 12.98 -6.77
N PHE A 581 -15.18 12.68 -6.82
CA PHE A 581 -14.17 13.58 -6.26
C PHE A 581 -14.32 15.00 -6.83
N PRO A 582 -14.28 16.05 -5.97
CA PRO A 582 -14.31 17.43 -6.44
C PRO A 582 -13.11 17.74 -7.34
N ARG A 583 -13.19 18.82 -8.10
CA ARG A 583 -12.02 19.30 -8.85
C ARG A 583 -10.98 19.86 -7.86
N ALA A 584 -9.70 19.66 -8.18
CA ALA A 584 -8.65 20.40 -7.51
C ALA A 584 -8.80 21.90 -7.81
N VAL A 585 -8.70 22.70 -6.77
CA VAL A 585 -8.78 24.17 -6.86
C VAL A 585 -7.48 24.78 -6.32
N PRO A 586 -7.02 25.91 -6.86
CA PRO A 586 -5.85 26.58 -6.32
C PRO A 586 -6.09 26.98 -4.84
N PRO A 587 -5.04 27.13 -4.02
CA PRO A 587 -5.20 27.53 -2.65
C PRO A 587 -5.79 28.96 -2.59
N PRO A 588 -6.74 29.22 -1.67
CA PRO A 588 -7.20 30.57 -1.42
C PRO A 588 -6.06 31.43 -0.84
N PRO A 589 -6.16 32.76 -0.89
CA PRO A 589 -5.20 33.62 -0.25
C PRO A 589 -5.12 33.31 1.25
N PRO A 590 -3.94 33.47 1.88
CA PRO A 590 -3.78 33.21 3.30
C PRO A 590 -4.74 34.10 4.11
N PRO A 591 -5.23 33.64 5.28
CA PRO A 591 -6.06 34.45 6.13
C PRO A 591 -5.28 35.68 6.63
N SER A 592 -5.99 36.77 6.89
CA SER A 592 -5.40 37.99 7.46
C SER A 592 -4.68 37.68 8.79
N GLU A 593 -3.75 38.57 9.18
CA GLU A 593 -3.03 38.39 10.45
C GLU A 593 -3.99 38.34 11.65
N GLU A 594 -5.03 39.19 11.63
CA GLU A 594 -6.04 39.20 12.67
C GLU A 594 -6.81 37.90 12.74
N ARG A 595 -7.23 37.40 11.59
CA ARG A 595 -7.91 36.09 11.48
C ARG A 595 -7.00 34.95 11.89
N THR A 596 -5.72 35.00 11.54
CA THR A 596 -4.72 34.01 11.97
C THR A 596 -4.60 33.97 13.49
N LYS A 597 -4.56 35.14 14.16
CA LYS A 597 -4.55 35.25 15.63
C LYS A 597 -5.80 34.61 16.26
N GLU A 598 -6.99 34.93 15.72
CA GLU A 598 -8.23 34.29 16.18
C GLU A 598 -8.21 32.76 16.08
N ILE A 599 -7.78 32.22 14.93
CA ILE A 599 -7.69 30.77 14.72
C ILE A 599 -6.69 30.14 15.70
N LEU A 600 -5.56 30.80 15.91
CA LEU A 600 -4.54 30.34 16.86
C LEU A 600 -5.01 30.42 18.32
N ALA A 601 -5.98 31.28 18.62
CA ALA A 601 -6.62 31.35 19.93
C ALA A 601 -7.75 30.33 20.14
N ASP A 602 -8.14 29.57 19.10
CA ASP A 602 -9.16 28.51 19.21
C ASP A 602 -8.77 27.53 20.33
N PRO A 603 -9.69 27.23 21.27
CA PRO A 603 -9.41 26.30 22.37
C PRO A 603 -8.88 24.94 21.92
N ARG A 604 -9.29 24.47 20.75
CA ARG A 604 -8.81 23.19 20.15
C ARG A 604 -7.33 23.27 19.77
N VAL A 605 -6.90 24.42 19.25
CA VAL A 605 -5.49 24.68 18.89
C VAL A 605 -4.65 24.88 20.15
N GLN A 606 -5.18 25.60 21.13
CA GLN A 606 -4.49 25.82 22.40
C GLN A 606 -4.30 24.53 23.19
N ALA A 607 -5.30 23.67 23.23
CA ALA A 607 -5.19 22.35 23.86
C ALA A 607 -4.08 21.47 23.24
N VAL A 608 -3.89 21.52 21.91
CA VAL A 608 -2.80 20.82 21.24
C VAL A 608 -1.45 21.43 21.62
N LYS A 609 -1.32 22.77 21.59
CA LYS A 609 -0.10 23.47 21.97
C LYS A 609 0.31 23.21 23.42
N GLU A 610 -0.64 23.22 24.35
CA GLU A 610 -0.37 22.92 25.76
C GLU A 610 0.14 21.48 25.95
N ARG A 611 -0.45 20.52 25.25
CA ARG A 611 0.02 19.13 25.26
C ARG A 611 1.45 19.01 24.72
N GLU A 612 1.75 19.68 23.61
CA GLU A 612 3.08 19.70 23.02
C GLU A 612 4.11 20.36 23.95
N SER A 613 3.75 21.46 24.63
CA SER A 613 4.61 22.14 25.59
C SER A 613 4.92 21.26 26.80
N LYS A 614 3.89 20.71 27.44
CA LYS A 614 4.06 19.79 28.57
C LYS A 614 4.91 18.58 28.24
N ALA A 615 4.78 18.08 27.02
CA ALA A 615 5.56 16.94 26.57
C ALA A 615 7.04 17.30 26.30
N LYS A 616 7.33 18.50 25.77
CA LYS A 616 8.71 18.99 25.63
C LYS A 616 9.37 19.22 26.99
N GLU A 617 8.63 19.73 27.95
CA GLU A 617 9.12 19.89 29.32
C GLU A 617 9.46 18.54 29.97
N ALA A 618 8.61 17.54 29.76
CA ALA A 618 8.86 16.18 30.27
C ALA A 618 10.05 15.50 29.58
N GLU A 619 10.25 15.72 28.29
CA GLU A 619 11.48 15.25 27.58
C GLU A 619 12.74 15.93 28.11
N GLY A 620 12.71 17.24 28.28
CA GLY A 620 13.85 18.00 28.85
C GLY A 620 14.20 17.63 30.30
N VAL A 621 13.21 17.19 31.09
CA VAL A 621 13.45 16.66 32.44
C VAL A 621 14.11 15.29 32.36
N LYS A 622 13.62 14.39 31.50
CA LYS A 622 14.23 13.06 31.30
C LYS A 622 15.66 13.12 30.75
N GLU A 623 15.94 14.03 29.82
CA GLU A 623 17.30 14.24 29.31
C GLU A 623 18.24 14.74 30.43
N LYS A 624 17.79 15.65 31.29
CA LYS A 624 18.58 16.10 32.44
C LYS A 624 18.80 15.01 33.50
N GLU A 625 17.79 14.15 33.72
CA GLU A 625 17.93 13.00 34.63
C GLU A 625 18.89 11.95 34.07
N LEU A 626 18.80 11.67 32.75
CA LEU A 626 19.70 10.75 32.08
C LEU A 626 21.15 11.26 32.04
N ALA A 627 21.33 12.57 31.81
CA ALA A 627 22.64 13.21 31.89
C ALA A 627 23.23 13.19 33.30
N LYS A 628 22.40 13.29 34.35
CA LYS A 628 22.84 13.13 35.74
C LYS A 628 23.15 11.68 36.13
N ALA A 629 22.48 10.71 35.52
CA ALA A 629 22.73 9.30 35.77
C ALA A 629 23.99 8.77 35.06
N ASN A 630 24.41 9.46 33.99
CA ASN A 630 25.63 9.12 33.22
C ASN A 630 26.86 9.94 33.61
N ALA A 631 26.74 10.89 34.54
CA ALA A 631 27.82 11.66 35.14
C ALA A 631 28.16 11.09 36.54
#